data_54362e91fdbf86c2d3cecea1fcfa18e1
#
_entry.id   54362e91fdbf86c2d3cecea1fcfa18e1
#
_cell.length_a   1.000
_cell.length_b   1.000
_cell.length_c   1.000
_cell.angle_alpha   90.00
_cell.angle_beta   90.00
_cell.angle_gamma   90.00
#
_symmetry.space_group_name_H-M   'P 1'
#
loop_
_entity.id
_entity.type
_entity.pdbx_description
1 polymer ?
#
loop_
_entity_poly.entity_id
_entity_poly.type
_entity_poly.pdbx_seq_one_letter_code
_entity_poly.pdbx_strand_id
1 'polypeptide(L)'
;MVGVEIDEALCEVARHRLRNYSGVSIVPTSILGEEPSDLMYSAGYSGDYLACGNLPYYITQPVIRILLTAKPAPRRIVTLVQREVARRIAGGVGKESLLSLSVKIYGEPEFLFEVDPSMFWPQPKVHSAVLSINKRDQLEIDIPEAEIPRFIRMLQAGFGQPRKQLHNGISGSLGIPHTDVTKLLEKIGISTNLRPQHLDLSDWVDIYHTIENVDGTLLDIPNGDQ
;
A
#
# COMPACT_ATOMS: atom_id res chain seq x y z
N MET A 1 -11.76 19.59 -10.07
CA MET A 1 -10.47 19.15 -9.46
C MET A 1 -10.43 19.59 -8.01
N VAL A 2 -10.03 18.70 -7.10
CA VAL A 2 -9.80 19.03 -5.68
C VAL A 2 -8.30 18.96 -5.43
N GLY A 3 -7.70 20.06 -4.98
CA GLY A 3 -6.32 20.13 -4.54
C GLY A 3 -6.27 20.16 -3.01
N VAL A 4 -5.43 19.30 -2.42
CA VAL A 4 -5.22 19.23 -0.96
C VAL A 4 -3.81 19.66 -0.63
N GLU A 5 -3.65 20.65 0.22
CA GLU A 5 -2.36 21.20 0.64
C GLU A 5 -2.46 21.64 2.10
N ILE A 6 -1.47 21.30 2.91
CA ILE A 6 -1.44 21.65 4.33
C ILE A 6 -0.91 23.08 4.58
N ASP A 7 -0.08 23.61 3.69
CA ASP A 7 0.48 24.94 3.79
C ASP A 7 -0.51 25.98 3.27
N GLU A 8 -1.03 26.82 4.17
CA GLU A 8 -2.01 27.85 3.84
C GLU A 8 -1.48 28.87 2.83
N ALA A 9 -0.19 29.23 2.91
CA ALA A 9 0.40 30.18 1.97
C ALA A 9 0.47 29.59 0.55
N LEU A 10 0.78 28.29 0.43
CA LEU A 10 0.73 27.59 -0.85
C LEU A 10 -0.70 27.43 -1.37
N CYS A 11 -1.67 27.24 -0.47
CA CYS A 11 -3.09 27.23 -0.85
C CYS A 11 -3.51 28.56 -1.47
N GLU A 12 -3.11 29.70 -0.88
CA GLU A 12 -3.43 31.02 -1.41
C GLU A 12 -2.79 31.24 -2.79
N VAL A 13 -1.51 30.87 -2.95
CA VAL A 13 -0.84 30.92 -4.25
C VAL A 13 -1.56 30.08 -5.29
N ALA A 14 -1.95 28.86 -4.92
CA ALA A 14 -2.69 27.95 -5.81
C ALA A 14 -4.05 28.54 -6.21
N ARG A 15 -4.82 29.04 -5.26
CA ARG A 15 -6.11 29.71 -5.52
C ARG A 15 -5.95 30.91 -6.44
N HIS A 16 -4.93 31.73 -6.21
CA HIS A 16 -4.66 32.88 -7.06
C HIS A 16 -4.30 32.48 -8.50
N ARG A 17 -3.44 31.47 -8.66
CA ARG A 17 -3.03 30.98 -10.01
C ARG A 17 -4.17 30.31 -10.77
N LEU A 18 -5.03 29.61 -10.05
CA LEU A 18 -6.11 28.80 -10.64
C LEU A 18 -7.47 29.54 -10.67
N ARG A 19 -7.54 30.82 -10.29
CA ARG A 19 -8.80 31.59 -10.19
C ARG A 19 -9.61 31.66 -11.48
N ASN A 20 -9.00 31.49 -12.64
CA ASN A 20 -9.66 31.54 -13.95
C ASN A 20 -10.21 30.16 -14.39
N TYR A 21 -9.96 29.09 -13.63
CA TYR A 21 -10.45 27.76 -13.91
C TYR A 21 -11.67 27.47 -13.04
N SER A 22 -12.83 27.34 -13.68
CA SER A 22 -14.04 26.87 -13.00
C SER A 22 -13.90 25.39 -12.58
N GLY A 23 -14.45 25.02 -11.44
CA GLY A 23 -14.40 23.64 -10.99
C GLY A 23 -13.06 23.23 -10.35
N VAL A 24 -12.29 24.16 -9.81
CA VAL A 24 -11.10 23.90 -8.97
C VAL A 24 -11.40 24.32 -7.54
N SER A 25 -11.20 23.42 -6.59
CA SER A 25 -11.28 23.65 -5.15
C SER A 25 -9.93 23.36 -4.50
N ILE A 26 -9.42 24.27 -3.68
CA ILE A 26 -8.19 24.07 -2.89
C ILE A 26 -8.57 24.01 -1.42
N VAL A 27 -8.32 22.87 -0.79
CA VAL A 27 -8.66 22.58 0.61
C VAL A 27 -7.38 22.65 1.46
N PRO A 28 -7.31 23.57 2.44
CA PRO A 28 -6.16 23.73 3.32
C PRO A 28 -6.21 22.69 4.45
N THR A 29 -5.77 21.47 4.18
CA THR A 29 -5.78 20.39 5.16
C THR A 29 -4.70 19.35 4.88
N SER A 30 -4.47 18.46 5.84
CA SER A 30 -3.59 17.32 5.67
C SER A 30 -4.36 16.12 5.12
N ILE A 31 -3.92 15.57 4.00
CA ILE A 31 -4.50 14.35 3.43
C ILE A 31 -4.45 13.16 4.42
N LEU A 32 -3.55 13.17 5.40
CA LEU A 32 -3.42 12.09 6.39
C LEU A 32 -4.54 12.08 7.44
N GLY A 33 -5.26 13.19 7.60
CA GLY A 33 -6.37 13.33 8.55
C GLY A 33 -7.75 13.30 7.91
N GLU A 34 -7.82 13.10 6.59
CA GLU A 34 -9.05 13.22 5.84
C GLU A 34 -9.40 11.92 5.11
N GLU A 35 -10.69 11.68 4.94
CA GLU A 35 -11.18 10.67 4.02
C GLU A 35 -11.26 11.29 2.60
N PRO A 36 -10.55 10.73 1.59
CA PRO A 36 -10.52 11.32 0.24
C PRO A 36 -11.91 11.49 -0.39
N SER A 37 -12.84 10.57 -0.13
CA SER A 37 -14.23 10.65 -0.59
C SER A 37 -14.97 11.86 -0.02
N ASP A 38 -14.75 12.17 1.27
CA ASP A 38 -15.41 13.30 1.93
C ASP A 38 -14.90 14.64 1.38
N LEU A 39 -13.59 14.72 1.10
CA LEU A 39 -12.98 15.88 0.43
C LEU A 39 -13.58 16.11 -0.96
N MET A 40 -13.76 15.03 -1.73
CA MET A 40 -14.38 15.11 -3.06
C MET A 40 -15.85 15.55 -2.94
N TYR A 41 -16.60 14.93 -2.04
CA TYR A 41 -18.03 15.22 -1.86
C TYR A 41 -18.27 16.64 -1.37
N SER A 42 -17.51 17.12 -0.38
CA SER A 42 -17.63 18.50 0.14
C SER A 42 -17.30 19.56 -0.90
N ALA A 43 -16.46 19.23 -1.88
CA ALA A 43 -16.14 20.09 -3.02
C ALA A 43 -17.17 19.97 -4.19
N GLY A 44 -18.26 19.21 -4.01
CA GLY A 44 -19.31 19.02 -5.01
C GLY A 44 -18.99 18.00 -6.10
N TYR A 45 -18.01 17.12 -5.89
CA TYR A 45 -17.67 16.06 -6.82
C TYR A 45 -18.16 14.70 -6.31
N SER A 46 -18.74 13.94 -7.22
CA SER A 46 -19.18 12.56 -6.96
C SER A 46 -18.79 11.65 -8.10
N GLY A 47 -18.65 10.36 -7.82
CA GLY A 47 -18.28 9.36 -8.81
C GLY A 47 -16.78 9.09 -8.89
N ASP A 48 -16.36 8.53 -10.00
CA ASP A 48 -14.99 8.10 -10.21
C ASP A 48 -14.00 9.26 -10.32
N TYR A 49 -12.84 9.10 -9.74
CA TYR A 49 -11.78 10.12 -9.77
C TYR A 49 -10.39 9.51 -9.94
N LEU A 50 -9.44 10.36 -10.28
CA LEU A 50 -8.03 10.04 -10.35
C LEU A 50 -7.30 10.82 -9.24
N ALA A 51 -6.34 10.19 -8.59
CA ALA A 51 -5.47 10.86 -7.63
C ALA A 51 -4.07 11.04 -8.24
N CYS A 52 -3.54 12.25 -8.14
CA CYS A 52 -2.16 12.50 -8.55
C CYS A 52 -1.46 13.45 -7.56
N GLY A 53 -0.15 13.27 -7.41
CA GLY A 53 0.60 14.13 -6.51
C GLY A 53 2.11 13.92 -6.55
N ASN A 54 2.83 15.00 -6.27
CA ASN A 54 4.24 14.95 -5.91
C ASN A 54 4.30 14.94 -4.38
N LEU A 55 4.36 13.74 -3.79
CA LEU A 55 4.25 13.57 -2.35
C LEU A 55 5.58 13.81 -1.64
N PRO A 56 5.57 14.46 -0.46
CA PRO A 56 6.73 14.39 0.43
C PRO A 56 7.07 12.93 0.74
N TYR A 57 8.36 12.59 0.66
CA TYR A 57 8.79 11.18 0.70
C TYR A 57 8.37 10.46 1.99
N TYR A 58 8.31 11.18 3.11
CA TYR A 58 7.97 10.59 4.42
C TYR A 58 6.49 10.22 4.58
N ILE A 59 5.58 10.76 3.74
CA ILE A 59 4.15 10.42 3.78
C ILE A 59 3.70 9.53 2.63
N THR A 60 4.59 9.12 1.72
CA THR A 60 4.24 8.34 0.53
C THR A 60 3.41 7.09 0.86
N GLN A 61 3.89 6.27 1.80
CA GLN A 61 3.22 5.00 2.14
C GLN A 61 1.84 5.21 2.78
N PRO A 62 1.68 6.06 3.82
CA PRO A 62 0.36 6.31 4.40
C PRO A 62 -0.62 6.93 3.39
N VAL A 63 -0.18 7.84 2.52
CA VAL A 63 -1.07 8.43 1.50
C VAL A 63 -1.54 7.39 0.50
N ILE A 64 -0.65 6.55 -0.03
CA ILE A 64 -1.04 5.47 -0.94
C ILE A 64 -2.06 4.54 -0.26
N ARG A 65 -1.85 4.18 1.01
CA ARG A 65 -2.79 3.35 1.77
C ARG A 65 -4.15 4.02 1.89
N ILE A 66 -4.22 5.29 2.32
CA ILE A 66 -5.46 6.04 2.45
C ILE A 66 -6.22 6.05 1.11
N LEU A 67 -5.54 6.35 0.01
CA LEU A 67 -6.16 6.39 -1.30
C LEU A 67 -6.68 5.03 -1.77
N LEU A 68 -5.94 3.94 -1.52
CA LEU A 68 -6.36 2.60 -1.92
C LEU A 68 -7.51 2.04 -1.10
N THR A 69 -7.64 2.45 0.17
CA THR A 69 -8.70 1.99 1.07
C THR A 69 -9.90 2.93 1.15
N ALA A 70 -9.85 4.11 0.51
CA ALA A 70 -10.95 5.07 0.43
C ALA A 70 -12.20 4.47 -0.23
N LYS A 71 -13.38 4.94 0.15
CA LYS A 71 -14.68 4.48 -0.40
C LYS A 71 -15.52 5.66 -0.89
N PRO A 72 -15.55 5.92 -2.23
CA PRO A 72 -14.85 5.20 -3.31
C PRO A 72 -13.35 5.51 -3.37
N ALA A 73 -12.56 4.52 -3.72
CA ALA A 73 -11.14 4.71 -4.02
C ALA A 73 -10.94 5.29 -5.43
N PRO A 74 -9.84 6.03 -5.71
CA PRO A 74 -9.56 6.51 -7.06
C PRO A 74 -9.33 5.35 -8.03
N ARG A 75 -9.76 5.49 -9.27
CA ARG A 75 -9.50 4.50 -10.34
C ARG A 75 -8.02 4.28 -10.60
N ARG A 76 -7.25 5.34 -10.46
CA ARG A 76 -5.79 5.33 -10.64
C ARG A 76 -5.15 6.35 -9.72
N ILE A 77 -4.01 5.96 -9.17
CA ILE A 77 -3.10 6.84 -8.43
C ILE A 77 -1.85 7.01 -9.28
N VAL A 78 -1.45 8.25 -9.55
CA VAL A 78 -0.17 8.56 -10.20
C VAL A 78 0.62 9.47 -9.27
N THR A 79 1.76 9.01 -8.81
CA THR A 79 2.51 9.76 -7.80
C THR A 79 4.02 9.72 -8.06
N LEU A 80 4.67 10.84 -7.74
CA LEU A 80 6.11 10.94 -7.73
C LEU A 80 6.61 10.55 -6.32
N VAL A 81 7.50 9.56 -6.27
CA VAL A 81 8.04 9.00 -5.03
C VAL A 81 9.53 8.74 -5.17
N GLN A 82 10.23 8.40 -4.09
CA GLN A 82 11.62 7.94 -4.22
C GLN A 82 11.70 6.68 -5.09
N ARG A 83 12.70 6.60 -5.98
CA ARG A 83 12.91 5.47 -6.89
C ARG A 83 12.90 4.12 -6.18
N GLU A 84 13.58 4.03 -5.03
CA GLU A 84 13.63 2.79 -4.25
C GLU A 84 12.25 2.38 -3.70
N VAL A 85 11.42 3.37 -3.32
CA VAL A 85 10.04 3.13 -2.87
C VAL A 85 9.19 2.66 -4.04
N ALA A 86 9.29 3.31 -5.21
CA ALA A 86 8.58 2.89 -6.42
C ALA A 86 8.94 1.45 -6.81
N ARG A 87 10.24 1.12 -6.83
CA ARG A 87 10.72 -0.24 -7.12
C ARG A 87 10.23 -1.27 -6.11
N ARG A 88 10.18 -0.89 -4.83
CA ARG A 88 9.67 -1.76 -3.76
C ARG A 88 8.18 -2.00 -3.90
N ILE A 89 7.39 -0.97 -4.25
CA ILE A 89 5.94 -1.09 -4.45
C ILE A 89 5.64 -1.93 -5.70
N ALA A 90 6.34 -1.70 -6.81
CA ALA A 90 6.17 -2.49 -8.01
C ALA A 90 6.49 -3.98 -7.75
N GLY A 91 7.45 -4.26 -6.87
CA GLY A 91 7.78 -5.63 -6.46
C GLY A 91 8.32 -6.47 -7.61
N GLY A 92 7.96 -7.74 -7.61
CA GLY A 92 8.32 -8.73 -8.63
C GLY A 92 8.95 -9.98 -8.02
N VAL A 93 9.12 -11.01 -8.81
CA VAL A 93 9.64 -12.30 -8.35
C VAL A 93 10.91 -12.16 -7.53
N GLY A 94 10.90 -12.66 -6.31
CA GLY A 94 12.01 -12.60 -5.36
C GLY A 94 12.30 -11.22 -4.76
N LYS A 95 11.41 -10.23 -4.99
CA LYS A 95 11.56 -8.84 -4.53
C LYS A 95 10.31 -8.31 -3.84
N GLU A 96 9.38 -9.18 -3.49
CA GLU A 96 8.17 -8.77 -2.78
C GLU A 96 8.51 -8.22 -1.38
N SER A 97 7.65 -7.37 -0.89
CA SER A 97 7.73 -6.76 0.42
C SER A 97 6.32 -6.62 1.00
N LEU A 98 6.22 -6.41 2.30
CA LEU A 98 4.93 -6.11 2.92
C LEU A 98 4.21 -4.96 2.19
N LEU A 99 4.97 -3.92 1.79
CA LEU A 99 4.42 -2.78 1.08
C LEU A 99 3.90 -3.15 -0.31
N SER A 100 4.67 -3.92 -1.11
CA SER A 100 4.24 -4.34 -2.45
C SER A 100 2.98 -5.20 -2.39
N LEU A 101 2.96 -6.20 -1.50
CA LEU A 101 1.79 -7.07 -1.33
C LEU A 101 0.57 -6.30 -0.83
N SER A 102 0.75 -5.40 0.15
CA SER A 102 -0.36 -4.55 0.63
C SER A 102 -0.96 -3.68 -0.47
N VAL A 103 -0.15 -3.18 -1.39
CA VAL A 103 -0.65 -2.42 -2.55
C VAL A 103 -1.33 -3.34 -3.55
N LYS A 104 -0.74 -4.51 -3.83
CA LYS A 104 -1.26 -5.48 -4.81
C LYS A 104 -2.61 -6.09 -4.43
N ILE A 105 -2.97 -6.10 -3.15
CA ILE A 105 -4.32 -6.48 -2.70
C ILE A 105 -5.37 -5.60 -3.38
N TYR A 106 -5.12 -4.29 -3.49
CA TYR A 106 -6.10 -3.31 -3.95
C TYR A 106 -5.88 -2.83 -5.38
N GLY A 107 -4.68 -2.96 -5.93
CA GLY A 107 -4.36 -2.40 -7.23
C GLY A 107 -3.11 -2.98 -7.88
N GLU A 108 -2.89 -2.60 -9.12
CA GLU A 108 -1.74 -2.98 -9.93
C GLU A 108 -0.71 -1.85 -9.98
N PRO A 109 0.39 -1.97 -9.22
CA PRO A 109 1.45 -0.98 -9.27
C PRO A 109 2.34 -1.17 -10.50
N GLU A 110 2.65 -0.05 -11.15
CA GLU A 110 3.52 0.01 -12.32
C GLU A 110 4.58 1.10 -12.14
N PHE A 111 5.85 0.73 -12.27
CA PHE A 111 6.96 1.67 -12.32
C PHE A 111 7.04 2.26 -13.72
N LEU A 112 6.68 3.54 -13.89
CA LEU A 112 6.61 4.15 -15.22
C LEU A 112 8.00 4.61 -15.71
N PHE A 113 8.63 5.55 -14.98
CA PHE A 113 9.94 6.07 -15.36
C PHE A 113 10.64 6.75 -14.17
N GLU A 114 11.94 6.91 -14.30
CA GLU A 114 12.77 7.63 -13.33
C GLU A 114 12.79 9.14 -13.65
N VAL A 115 12.93 9.94 -12.59
CA VAL A 115 13.11 11.39 -12.69
C VAL A 115 14.43 11.75 -12.00
N ASP A 116 15.31 12.39 -12.78
CA ASP A 116 16.63 12.78 -12.29
C ASP A 116 16.55 13.89 -11.24
N PRO A 117 17.40 13.87 -10.22
CA PRO A 117 17.44 14.92 -9.20
C PRO A 117 17.64 16.34 -9.75
N SER A 118 18.31 16.50 -10.89
CA SER A 118 18.52 17.82 -11.53
C SER A 118 17.22 18.50 -12.00
N MET A 119 16.13 17.74 -12.10
CA MET A 119 14.81 18.25 -12.48
C MET A 119 14.07 18.95 -11.32
N PHE A 120 14.68 19.03 -10.13
CA PHE A 120 14.08 19.62 -8.94
C PHE A 120 14.86 20.81 -8.41
N TRP A 121 14.14 21.73 -7.76
CA TRP A 121 14.70 22.81 -6.99
C TRP A 121 13.99 22.95 -5.62
N PRO A 122 14.72 22.83 -4.52
CA PRO A 122 16.11 22.40 -4.39
C PRO A 122 16.30 20.95 -4.84
N GLN A 123 17.50 20.61 -5.32
CA GLN A 123 17.84 19.28 -5.83
C GLN A 123 17.87 18.26 -4.69
N PRO A 124 17.08 17.16 -4.74
CA PRO A 124 17.12 16.11 -3.75
C PRO A 124 18.41 15.27 -3.89
N LYS A 125 18.77 14.56 -2.82
CA LYS A 125 19.94 13.65 -2.81
C LYS A 125 19.68 12.29 -3.46
N VAL A 126 18.42 12.00 -3.80
CA VAL A 126 17.99 10.69 -4.30
C VAL A 126 17.18 10.84 -5.58
N HIS A 127 17.24 9.83 -6.43
CA HIS A 127 16.39 9.77 -7.62
C HIS A 127 14.92 9.58 -7.23
N SER A 128 14.04 10.18 -8.01
CA SER A 128 12.60 9.96 -7.94
C SER A 128 12.15 9.02 -9.05
N ALA A 129 10.92 8.57 -8.96
CA ALA A 129 10.26 7.84 -10.02
C ALA A 129 8.77 8.12 -10.01
N VAL A 130 8.14 8.02 -11.16
CA VAL A 130 6.69 8.05 -11.29
C VAL A 130 6.18 6.63 -11.16
N LEU A 131 5.29 6.45 -10.19
CA LEU A 131 4.57 5.23 -9.90
C LEU A 131 3.11 5.43 -10.30
N SER A 132 2.54 4.49 -11.04
CA SER A 132 1.10 4.37 -11.29
C SER A 132 0.55 3.18 -10.55
N ILE A 133 -0.63 3.30 -9.95
CA ILE A 133 -1.35 2.19 -9.35
C ILE A 133 -2.77 2.23 -9.91
N ASN A 134 -3.13 1.23 -10.72
CA ASN A 134 -4.49 1.06 -11.23
C ASN A 134 -5.30 0.30 -10.19
N LYS A 135 -6.42 0.87 -9.75
CA LYS A 135 -7.34 0.17 -8.84
C LYS A 135 -7.91 -1.06 -9.54
N ARG A 136 -8.03 -2.16 -8.81
CA ARG A 136 -8.76 -3.34 -9.27
C ARG A 136 -10.26 -3.15 -9.01
N ASP A 137 -11.09 -3.62 -9.92
CA ASP A 137 -12.56 -3.58 -9.75
C ASP A 137 -13.01 -4.59 -8.68
N GLN A 138 -12.27 -5.67 -8.54
CA GLN A 138 -12.44 -6.69 -7.50
C GLN A 138 -11.09 -7.00 -6.87
N LEU A 139 -11.10 -7.38 -5.60
CA LEU A 139 -9.88 -7.85 -4.96
C LEU A 139 -9.40 -9.12 -5.67
N GLU A 140 -8.12 -9.19 -6.01
CA GLU A 140 -7.55 -10.36 -6.71
C GLU A 140 -7.25 -11.53 -5.75
N ILE A 141 -7.78 -11.45 -4.55
CA ILE A 141 -7.58 -12.43 -3.50
C ILE A 141 -8.92 -13.03 -3.08
N ASP A 142 -8.95 -14.34 -2.92
CA ASP A 142 -10.11 -15.07 -2.37
C ASP A 142 -10.15 -14.93 -0.83
N ILE A 143 -10.22 -13.69 -0.37
CA ILE A 143 -10.33 -13.34 1.05
C ILE A 143 -11.42 -12.28 1.17
N PRO A 144 -12.44 -12.48 2.03
CA PRO A 144 -13.46 -11.48 2.30
C PRO A 144 -12.86 -10.13 2.74
N GLU A 145 -13.43 -9.02 2.28
CA GLU A 145 -12.92 -7.68 2.60
C GLU A 145 -12.78 -7.46 4.13
N ALA A 146 -13.71 -8.00 4.90
CA ALA A 146 -13.68 -7.93 6.36
C ALA A 146 -12.47 -8.65 6.99
N GLU A 147 -11.87 -9.60 6.30
CA GLU A 147 -10.73 -10.38 6.77
C GLU A 147 -9.37 -9.83 6.30
N ILE A 148 -9.36 -8.87 5.39
CA ILE A 148 -8.11 -8.26 4.90
C ILE A 148 -7.20 -7.75 6.04
N PRO A 149 -7.71 -7.12 7.11
CA PRO A 149 -6.86 -6.73 8.23
C PRO A 149 -6.14 -7.92 8.88
N ARG A 150 -6.77 -9.09 8.97
CA ARG A 150 -6.16 -10.33 9.47
C ARG A 150 -5.09 -10.85 8.53
N PHE A 151 -5.39 -10.85 7.22
CA PHE A 151 -4.43 -11.21 6.19
C PHE A 151 -3.18 -10.31 6.22
N ILE A 152 -3.35 -9.00 6.34
CA ILE A 152 -2.23 -8.05 6.47
C ILE A 152 -1.40 -8.34 7.73
N ARG A 153 -2.02 -8.69 8.86
CA ARG A 153 -1.28 -9.09 10.07
C ARG A 153 -0.43 -10.34 9.82
N MET A 154 -0.96 -11.32 9.11
CA MET A 154 -0.18 -12.50 8.73
C MET A 154 1.02 -12.13 7.83
N LEU A 155 0.82 -11.24 6.85
CA LEU A 155 1.93 -10.71 6.04
C LEU A 155 2.98 -10.03 6.94
N GLN A 156 2.55 -9.19 7.89
CA GLN A 156 3.45 -8.54 8.86
C GLN A 156 4.25 -9.56 9.68
N ALA A 157 3.59 -10.62 10.13
CA ALA A 157 4.25 -11.72 10.85
C ALA A 157 5.35 -12.37 9.99
N GLY A 158 5.04 -12.70 8.75
CA GLY A 158 6.00 -13.31 7.82
C GLY A 158 7.18 -12.38 7.49
N PHE A 159 6.91 -11.10 7.28
CA PHE A 159 7.94 -10.08 7.00
C PHE A 159 8.64 -9.52 8.24
N GLY A 160 8.22 -9.87 9.45
CA GLY A 160 8.83 -9.41 10.69
C GLY A 160 10.32 -9.76 10.80
N GLN A 161 10.76 -10.83 10.13
CA GLN A 161 12.14 -11.26 10.07
C GLN A 161 12.60 -11.53 8.62
N PRO A 162 12.69 -10.51 7.75
CA PRO A 162 12.80 -10.69 6.28
C PRO A 162 14.10 -11.37 5.83
N ARG A 163 15.14 -11.41 6.68
CA ARG A 163 16.41 -12.11 6.40
C ARG A 163 16.38 -13.59 6.76
N LYS A 164 15.41 -14.03 7.56
CA LYS A 164 15.24 -15.44 7.95
C LYS A 164 14.33 -16.17 6.98
N GLN A 165 14.35 -17.49 7.08
CA GLN A 165 13.39 -18.35 6.35
C GLN A 165 11.97 -18.10 6.83
N LEU A 166 11.00 -18.27 5.94
CA LEU A 166 9.59 -17.93 6.15
C LEU A 166 9.02 -18.55 7.42
N HIS A 167 9.23 -19.85 7.62
CA HIS A 167 8.69 -20.58 8.78
C HIS A 167 9.12 -19.99 10.13
N ASN A 168 10.33 -19.41 10.20
CA ASN A 168 10.80 -18.74 11.43
C ASN A 168 10.04 -17.45 11.73
N GLY A 169 9.71 -16.68 10.67
CA GLY A 169 8.92 -15.45 10.80
C GLY A 169 7.51 -15.74 11.30
N ILE A 170 6.82 -16.67 10.64
CA ILE A 170 5.45 -17.07 10.97
C ILE A 170 5.40 -17.67 12.38
N SER A 171 6.24 -18.66 12.68
CA SER A 171 6.28 -19.33 13.98
C SER A 171 6.51 -18.33 15.13
N GLY A 172 7.54 -17.47 14.99
CA GLY A 172 7.89 -16.52 16.05
C GLY A 172 6.86 -15.42 16.26
N SER A 173 6.13 -15.01 15.23
CA SER A 173 5.16 -13.91 15.32
C SER A 173 3.75 -14.35 15.66
N LEU A 174 3.34 -15.55 15.22
CA LEU A 174 2.00 -16.09 15.48
C LEU A 174 1.96 -17.09 16.63
N GLY A 175 3.10 -17.43 17.23
CA GLY A 175 3.15 -18.41 18.32
C GLY A 175 2.88 -19.85 17.91
N ILE A 176 2.87 -20.14 16.59
CA ILE A 176 2.66 -21.50 16.05
C ILE A 176 3.97 -22.28 16.19
N PRO A 177 3.95 -23.54 16.69
CA PRO A 177 5.15 -24.36 16.74
C PRO A 177 5.82 -24.49 15.36
N HIS A 178 7.15 -24.35 15.33
CA HIS A 178 7.93 -24.40 14.09
C HIS A 178 7.67 -25.65 13.24
N THR A 179 7.49 -26.81 13.90
CA THR A 179 7.16 -28.07 13.25
C THR A 179 5.82 -28.04 12.51
N ASP A 180 4.86 -27.31 13.06
CA ASP A 180 3.52 -27.26 12.49
C ASP A 180 3.48 -26.27 11.32
N VAL A 181 4.17 -25.11 11.42
CA VAL A 181 4.37 -24.21 10.26
C VAL A 181 5.08 -24.94 9.12
N THR A 182 6.11 -25.75 9.42
CA THR A 182 6.82 -26.54 8.41
C THR A 182 5.86 -27.48 7.67
N LYS A 183 5.06 -28.27 8.41
CA LYS A 183 4.07 -29.19 7.82
C LYS A 183 3.01 -28.45 6.99
N LEU A 184 2.55 -27.27 7.46
CA LEU A 184 1.58 -26.46 6.74
C LEU A 184 2.13 -26.01 5.37
N LEU A 185 3.35 -25.48 5.35
CA LEU A 185 4.00 -25.05 4.11
C LEU A 185 4.23 -26.21 3.14
N GLU A 186 4.71 -27.35 3.64
CA GLU A 186 4.89 -28.57 2.82
C GLU A 186 3.58 -29.07 2.22
N LYS A 187 2.47 -29.02 2.98
CA LYS A 187 1.14 -29.43 2.51
C LYS A 187 0.66 -28.64 1.30
N ILE A 188 1.01 -27.36 1.20
CA ILE A 188 0.65 -26.49 0.08
C ILE A 188 1.77 -26.34 -0.95
N GLY A 189 2.84 -27.17 -0.85
CA GLY A 189 3.94 -27.18 -1.82
C GLY A 189 4.92 -26.01 -1.73
N ILE A 190 4.87 -25.23 -0.66
CA ILE A 190 5.78 -24.09 -0.44
C ILE A 190 7.04 -24.59 0.29
N SER A 191 8.21 -24.38 -0.33
CA SER A 191 9.48 -24.76 0.30
C SER A 191 9.75 -23.95 1.56
N THR A 192 10.08 -24.64 2.65
CA THR A 192 10.40 -24.05 3.95
C THR A 192 11.68 -23.21 3.93
N ASN A 193 12.54 -23.37 2.93
CA ASN A 193 13.78 -22.62 2.76
C ASN A 193 13.57 -21.24 2.12
N LEU A 194 12.38 -20.95 1.61
CA LEU A 194 12.06 -19.65 1.02
C LEU A 194 12.06 -18.55 2.10
N ARG A 195 12.32 -17.33 1.65
CA ARG A 195 12.13 -16.12 2.46
C ARG A 195 10.84 -15.42 2.03
N PRO A 196 10.25 -14.59 2.89
CA PRO A 196 8.99 -13.88 2.60
C PRO A 196 8.97 -13.19 1.23
N GLN A 197 10.10 -12.62 0.82
CA GLN A 197 10.23 -11.88 -0.44
C GLN A 197 10.12 -12.71 -1.71
N HIS A 198 10.18 -14.04 -1.61
CA HIS A 198 10.10 -14.95 -2.75
C HIS A 198 8.68 -15.41 -3.05
N LEU A 199 7.75 -15.12 -2.13
CA LEU A 199 6.35 -15.49 -2.25
C LEU A 199 5.57 -14.35 -2.92
N ASP A 200 4.72 -14.70 -3.86
CA ASP A 200 3.76 -13.77 -4.45
C ASP A 200 2.47 -13.68 -3.62
N LEU A 201 1.50 -12.92 -4.12
CA LEU A 201 0.25 -12.70 -3.39
C LEU A 201 -0.57 -13.99 -3.28
N SER A 202 -0.55 -14.87 -4.31
CA SER A 202 -1.30 -16.14 -4.28
C SER A 202 -0.72 -17.11 -3.27
N ASP A 203 0.60 -17.24 -3.19
CA ASP A 203 1.26 -18.05 -2.17
C ASP A 203 0.83 -17.66 -0.75
N TRP A 204 0.75 -16.34 -0.51
CA TRP A 204 0.32 -15.81 0.79
C TRP A 204 -1.16 -16.07 1.09
N VAL A 205 -2.02 -16.05 0.07
CA VAL A 205 -3.44 -16.42 0.22
C VAL A 205 -3.57 -17.91 0.59
N ASP A 206 -2.80 -18.79 -0.05
CA ASP A 206 -2.80 -20.23 0.28
C ASP A 206 -2.31 -20.49 1.71
N ILE A 207 -1.29 -19.75 2.17
CA ILE A 207 -0.83 -19.81 3.56
C ILE A 207 -1.94 -19.36 4.51
N TYR A 208 -2.62 -18.24 4.20
CA TYR A 208 -3.69 -17.71 5.02
C TYR A 208 -4.82 -18.72 5.22
N HIS A 209 -5.36 -19.26 4.14
CA HIS A 209 -6.43 -20.26 4.21
C HIS A 209 -6.00 -21.53 4.94
N THR A 210 -4.73 -21.92 4.80
CA THR A 210 -4.23 -23.13 5.48
C THR A 210 -4.12 -22.91 6.98
N ILE A 211 -3.69 -21.74 7.43
CA ILE A 211 -3.63 -21.37 8.86
C ILE A 211 -5.03 -21.25 9.45
N GLU A 212 -5.95 -20.58 8.77
CA GLU A 212 -7.35 -20.43 9.21
C GLU A 212 -8.07 -21.78 9.38
N ASN A 213 -7.81 -22.73 8.48
CA ASN A 213 -8.40 -24.06 8.55
C ASN A 213 -7.89 -24.92 9.72
N VAL A 214 -6.73 -24.59 10.30
CA VAL A 214 -6.15 -25.35 11.43
C VAL A 214 -6.56 -24.74 12.77
N ASP A 215 -6.61 -23.43 12.86
CA ASP A 215 -7.00 -22.74 14.10
C ASP A 215 -7.46 -21.30 13.77
N GLY A 216 -8.77 -21.13 13.56
CA GLY A 216 -9.39 -19.84 13.22
C GLY A 216 -9.14 -18.70 14.22
N THR A 217 -8.53 -18.98 15.38
CA THR A 217 -8.23 -18.00 16.43
C THR A 217 -6.80 -17.49 16.39
N LEU A 218 -5.88 -18.16 15.68
CA LEU A 218 -4.45 -17.81 15.67
C LEU A 218 -4.13 -16.40 15.13
N LEU A 219 -5.04 -15.83 14.34
CA LEU A 219 -4.88 -14.47 13.78
C LEU A 219 -5.71 -13.41 14.54
N ASP A 220 -6.42 -13.79 15.61
CA ASP A 220 -7.25 -12.90 16.44
C ASP A 220 -6.46 -12.19 17.54
N ILE A 221 -5.16 -12.01 17.38
CA ILE A 221 -4.35 -11.25 18.33
C ILE A 221 -4.84 -9.79 18.33
N PRO A 222 -5.26 -9.25 19.50
CA PRO A 222 -5.68 -7.85 19.59
C PRO A 222 -4.56 -6.93 19.12
N ASN A 223 -4.95 -5.86 18.40
CA ASN A 223 -4.02 -4.80 18.01
C ASN A 223 -3.25 -4.34 19.26
N GLY A 224 -1.98 -4.69 19.34
CA GLY A 224 -1.07 -3.97 20.19
C GLY A 224 -0.96 -2.55 19.65
N ASP A 225 -1.52 -1.59 20.38
CA ASP A 225 -1.32 -0.17 20.13
C ASP A 225 0.18 0.12 20.02
N GLN A 226 0.67 0.43 18.82
CA GLN A 226 1.87 1.23 18.58
C GLN A 226 1.72 2.05 17.31
#